data_db6f4394fca105a0e18233213d3dd54a
#
_entry.id   db6f4394fca105a0e18233213d3dd54a
#
_cell.length_a   1.000
_cell.length_b   1.000
_cell.length_c   1.000
_cell.angle_alpha   90.00
_cell.angle_beta   90.00
_cell.angle_gamma   90.00
#
_symmetry.space_group_name_H-M   'P 1'
#
loop_
_entity.id
_entity.type
_entity.pdbx_description
1 polymer ?
#
loop_
_entity_poly.entity_id
_entity_poly.type
_entity_poly.pdbx_seq_one_letter_code
_entity_poly.pdbx_strand_id
1 'polypeptide(L)'
;MTNFKRIFVGFFLTFLTAWIGLVVLPVRHFAQEKKETAPTIITNEALVRQGERVYAANGCIYCHSQQVRPSPFSDDIERGWGDRRTTPQDYLNDQRIFLGTSRTGPDLSNIGARQSSRSWHYQHLYDPRSVSPGSVMPPFRFLFEKRPLTGQPDPDALVFNGSKIVGGNSQIVPNRDAHALVAYLTSLRRATSPPTTAQNQTNP
;
A
#
# COMPACT_ATOMS: atom_id res chain seq x y z
N MET A 1 53.52 -23.23 -0.35
CA MET A 1 52.87 -21.90 -0.60
C MET A 1 51.96 -21.88 -1.83
N THR A 2 52.15 -22.69 -2.86
CA THR A 2 51.35 -22.70 -4.11
C THR A 2 49.89 -23.17 -3.88
N ASN A 3 49.63 -24.13 -3.00
CA ASN A 3 48.28 -24.67 -2.77
C ASN A 3 47.36 -23.66 -2.04
N PHE A 4 47.91 -22.88 -1.12
CA PHE A 4 47.16 -21.89 -0.40
C PHE A 4 46.64 -20.74 -1.32
N LYS A 5 47.46 -20.29 -2.26
CA LYS A 5 47.07 -19.32 -3.27
C LYS A 5 45.94 -19.86 -4.18
N ARG A 6 46.00 -21.14 -4.58
CA ARG A 6 44.94 -21.77 -5.40
C ARG A 6 43.61 -21.85 -4.66
N ILE A 7 43.64 -22.18 -3.36
CA ILE A 7 42.45 -22.24 -2.52
C ILE A 7 41.83 -20.83 -2.40
N PHE A 8 42.66 -19.81 -2.13
CA PHE A 8 42.20 -18.44 -2.05
C PHE A 8 41.58 -17.91 -3.35
N VAL A 9 42.20 -18.18 -4.49
CA VAL A 9 41.69 -17.84 -5.82
C VAL A 9 40.37 -18.55 -6.09
N GLY A 10 40.29 -19.84 -5.76
CA GLY A 10 39.03 -20.62 -5.90
C GLY A 10 37.92 -20.05 -5.08
N PHE A 11 38.16 -19.73 -3.80
CA PHE A 11 37.20 -19.12 -2.91
C PHE A 11 36.72 -17.74 -3.43
N PHE A 12 37.69 -16.91 -3.86
CA PHE A 12 37.36 -15.59 -4.40
C PHE A 12 36.53 -15.66 -5.68
N LEU A 13 36.88 -16.59 -6.58
CA LEU A 13 36.10 -16.78 -7.81
C LEU A 13 34.67 -17.27 -7.52
N THR A 14 34.52 -18.23 -6.58
CA THR A 14 33.18 -18.68 -6.16
C THR A 14 32.36 -17.55 -5.56
N PHE A 15 32.95 -16.74 -4.70
CA PHE A 15 32.29 -15.57 -4.12
C PHE A 15 31.90 -14.56 -5.21
N LEU A 16 32.82 -14.25 -6.12
CA LEU A 16 32.59 -13.28 -7.19
C LEU A 16 31.47 -13.74 -8.14
N THR A 17 31.47 -15.02 -8.54
CA THR A 17 30.41 -15.56 -9.41
C THR A 17 29.04 -15.56 -8.71
N ALA A 18 29.01 -15.94 -7.44
CA ALA A 18 27.79 -15.88 -6.63
C ALA A 18 27.28 -14.43 -6.50
N TRP A 19 28.18 -13.48 -6.22
CA TRP A 19 27.81 -12.08 -6.09
C TRP A 19 27.29 -11.49 -7.42
N ILE A 20 27.95 -11.81 -8.55
CA ILE A 20 27.47 -11.39 -9.87
C ILE A 20 26.10 -11.99 -10.16
N GLY A 21 25.92 -13.30 -9.95
CA GLY A 21 24.67 -14.00 -10.26
C GLY A 21 23.49 -13.63 -9.36
N LEU A 22 23.74 -13.45 -8.06
CA LEU A 22 22.67 -13.23 -7.08
C LEU A 22 22.39 -11.74 -6.79
N VAL A 23 23.35 -10.86 -7.08
CA VAL A 23 23.20 -9.43 -6.78
C VAL A 23 23.22 -8.59 -8.04
N VAL A 24 24.32 -8.66 -8.82
CA VAL A 24 24.50 -7.73 -9.95
C VAL A 24 23.48 -7.94 -11.05
N LEU A 25 23.26 -9.19 -11.46
CA LEU A 25 22.31 -9.50 -12.54
C LEU A 25 20.86 -9.15 -12.17
N PRO A 26 20.32 -9.54 -11.00
CA PRO A 26 18.98 -9.14 -10.59
C PRO A 26 18.83 -7.62 -10.45
N VAL A 27 19.80 -6.92 -9.85
CA VAL A 27 19.75 -5.47 -9.70
C VAL A 27 19.69 -4.77 -11.07
N ARG A 28 20.52 -5.22 -12.03
CA ARG A 28 20.49 -4.66 -13.40
C ARG A 28 19.17 -4.95 -14.10
N HIS A 29 18.64 -6.14 -13.97
CA HIS A 29 17.35 -6.53 -14.55
C HIS A 29 16.23 -5.64 -14.02
N PHE A 30 16.07 -5.51 -12.71
CA PHE A 30 15.05 -4.65 -12.10
C PHE A 30 15.26 -3.17 -12.41
N ALA A 31 16.50 -2.70 -12.53
CA ALA A 31 16.77 -1.33 -12.92
C ALA A 31 16.33 -1.02 -14.36
N GLN A 32 16.46 -1.99 -15.27
CA GLN A 32 15.96 -1.89 -16.65
C GLN A 32 14.42 -1.89 -16.65
N GLU A 33 13.77 -2.83 -15.98
CA GLU A 33 12.31 -2.89 -15.88
C GLU A 33 11.71 -1.59 -15.31
N LYS A 34 12.35 -1.03 -14.25
CA LYS A 34 11.92 0.25 -13.68
C LYS A 34 12.00 1.40 -14.69
N LYS A 35 12.98 1.39 -15.57
CA LYS A 35 13.17 2.42 -16.60
C LYS A 35 12.12 2.30 -17.73
N GLU A 36 11.68 1.08 -18.02
CA GLU A 36 10.67 0.79 -19.04
C GLU A 36 9.24 0.97 -18.53
N THR A 37 9.04 0.80 -17.23
CA THR A 37 7.72 1.01 -16.62
C THR A 37 7.45 2.50 -16.51
N ALA A 38 6.46 2.98 -17.26
CA ALA A 38 6.03 4.37 -17.19
C ALA A 38 5.66 4.72 -15.73
N PRO A 39 6.11 5.87 -15.21
CA PRO A 39 5.76 6.28 -13.86
C PRO A 39 4.24 6.40 -13.77
N THR A 40 3.64 5.70 -12.82
CA THR A 40 2.24 5.93 -12.47
C THR A 40 2.10 7.40 -12.11
N ILE A 41 1.27 8.15 -12.85
CA ILE A 41 1.01 9.56 -12.56
C ILE A 41 0.28 9.60 -11.21
N ILE A 42 1.04 9.78 -10.14
CA ILE A 42 0.49 9.98 -8.80
C ILE A 42 0.24 11.48 -8.67
N THR A 43 -1.03 11.85 -8.79
CA THR A 43 -1.45 13.22 -8.46
C THR A 43 -1.06 13.48 -7.00
N ASN A 44 -0.19 14.46 -6.76
CA ASN A 44 0.32 14.82 -5.43
C ASN A 44 1.25 13.78 -4.76
N GLU A 45 2.32 13.41 -5.47
CA GLU A 45 3.34 12.46 -5.00
C GLU A 45 3.90 12.79 -3.61
N ALA A 46 4.08 14.07 -3.29
CA ALA A 46 4.59 14.51 -1.98
C ALA A 46 3.65 14.11 -0.83
N LEU A 47 2.35 14.22 -1.03
CA LEU A 47 1.34 13.83 -0.04
C LEU A 47 1.30 12.31 0.13
N VAL A 48 1.37 11.55 -0.95
CA VAL A 48 1.43 10.08 -0.92
C VAL A 48 2.67 9.61 -0.18
N ARG A 49 3.84 10.19 -0.43
CA ARG A 49 5.09 9.89 0.29
C ARG A 49 5.01 10.25 1.78
N GLN A 50 4.32 11.33 2.13
CA GLN A 50 4.05 11.63 3.55
C GLN A 50 3.14 10.55 4.14
N GLY A 51 2.09 10.14 3.44
CA GLY A 51 1.19 9.07 3.87
C GLY A 51 1.88 7.73 4.07
N GLU A 52 2.83 7.38 3.20
CA GLU A 52 3.70 6.22 3.36
C GLU A 52 4.48 6.28 4.69
N ARG A 53 5.05 7.44 5.04
CA ARG A 53 5.73 7.64 6.34
C ARG A 53 4.78 7.50 7.52
N VAL A 54 3.57 8.07 7.42
CA VAL A 54 2.53 7.95 8.45
C VAL A 54 2.11 6.49 8.63
N TYR A 55 1.94 5.74 7.54
CA TYR A 55 1.65 4.30 7.54
C TYR A 55 2.73 3.51 8.30
N ALA A 56 4.00 3.77 8.00
CA ALA A 56 5.12 3.14 8.66
C ALA A 56 5.20 3.49 10.16
N ALA A 57 5.07 4.78 10.48
CA ALA A 57 5.19 5.28 11.85
C ALA A 57 4.09 4.75 12.78
N ASN A 58 2.89 4.50 12.24
CA ASN A 58 1.76 3.96 12.99
C ASN A 58 1.71 2.43 13.04
N GLY A 59 2.68 1.74 12.46
CA GLY A 59 2.80 0.28 12.54
C GLY A 59 1.67 -0.48 11.82
N CYS A 60 1.05 0.11 10.82
CA CYS A 60 -0.06 -0.52 10.07
C CYS A 60 0.34 -1.88 9.47
N ILE A 61 1.62 -2.02 9.10
CA ILE A 61 2.22 -3.26 8.57
C ILE A 61 2.16 -4.44 9.56
N TYR A 62 2.04 -4.18 10.87
CA TYR A 62 1.98 -5.26 11.86
C TYR A 62 0.64 -6.01 11.85
N CYS A 63 -0.41 -5.41 11.28
CA CYS A 63 -1.73 -6.03 11.15
C CYS A 63 -2.16 -6.21 9.70
N HIS A 64 -1.56 -5.46 8.76
CA HIS A 64 -1.91 -5.48 7.35
C HIS A 64 -0.70 -5.83 6.48
N SER A 65 -0.87 -6.77 5.56
CA SER A 65 0.10 -7.00 4.49
C SER A 65 -0.17 -6.08 3.29
N GLN A 66 0.82 -5.94 2.43
CA GLN A 66 0.69 -5.37 1.09
C GLN A 66 1.26 -6.33 0.06
N GLN A 67 0.75 -7.55 0.05
CA GLN A 67 1.17 -8.63 -0.84
C GLN A 67 0.00 -9.58 -1.09
N VAL A 68 -0.57 -9.56 -2.26
CA VAL A 68 -1.57 -10.56 -2.68
C VAL A 68 -0.86 -11.88 -2.94
N ARG A 69 -1.22 -12.93 -2.23
CA ARG A 69 -0.63 -14.25 -2.33
C ARG A 69 -1.42 -15.13 -3.29
N PRO A 70 -0.75 -16.06 -4.01
CA PRO A 70 -1.46 -16.99 -4.87
C PRO A 70 -2.09 -18.13 -4.08
N SER A 71 -3.15 -18.75 -4.62
CA SER A 71 -3.55 -20.09 -4.23
C SER A 71 -2.39 -21.10 -4.54
N PRO A 72 -2.09 -22.09 -3.69
CA PRO A 72 -2.81 -22.50 -2.49
C PRO A 72 -2.30 -21.86 -1.18
N PHE A 73 -1.46 -20.82 -1.25
CA PHE A 73 -0.88 -20.21 -0.04
C PHE A 73 -1.85 -19.30 0.71
N SER A 74 -2.91 -18.82 0.04
CA SER A 74 -3.91 -17.95 0.65
C SER A 74 -5.12 -17.77 -0.28
N ASP A 75 -6.27 -17.45 0.29
CA ASP A 75 -7.53 -17.14 -0.41
C ASP A 75 -7.63 -15.64 -0.76
N ASP A 76 -6.51 -14.96 -1.00
CA ASP A 76 -6.50 -13.52 -1.20
C ASP A 76 -7.28 -13.08 -2.43
N ILE A 77 -7.17 -13.84 -3.51
CA ILE A 77 -7.85 -13.59 -4.77
C ILE A 77 -9.35 -13.85 -4.62
N GLU A 78 -9.72 -14.95 -4.00
CA GLU A 78 -11.11 -15.32 -3.71
C GLU A 78 -11.78 -14.30 -2.78
N ARG A 79 -11.02 -13.68 -1.88
CA ARG A 79 -11.48 -12.57 -1.01
C ARG A 79 -11.56 -11.22 -1.74
N GLY A 80 -11.16 -11.17 -3.01
CA GLY A 80 -11.14 -9.94 -3.79
C GLY A 80 -10.09 -8.94 -3.33
N TRP A 81 -8.97 -9.40 -2.72
CA TRP A 81 -7.89 -8.51 -2.29
C TRP A 81 -6.98 -8.08 -3.45
N GLY A 82 -7.06 -8.78 -4.58
CA GLY A 82 -6.44 -8.47 -5.86
C GLY A 82 -6.88 -9.47 -6.92
N ASP A 83 -6.76 -9.10 -8.20
CA ASP A 83 -7.17 -9.95 -9.33
C ASP A 83 -6.12 -11.01 -9.66
N ARG A 84 -4.90 -10.79 -9.21
CA ARG A 84 -3.74 -11.69 -9.36
C ARG A 84 -2.79 -11.58 -8.17
N ARG A 85 -1.86 -12.51 -8.06
CA ARG A 85 -0.75 -12.38 -7.09
C ARG A 85 0.09 -11.15 -7.42
N THR A 86 0.66 -10.53 -6.40
CA THR A 86 1.68 -9.50 -6.59
C THR A 86 2.99 -10.10 -7.05
N THR A 87 3.75 -9.34 -7.82
CA THR A 87 5.06 -9.68 -8.38
C THR A 87 6.07 -8.59 -8.01
N PRO A 88 7.38 -8.81 -8.14
CA PRO A 88 8.38 -7.76 -7.87
C PRO A 88 8.15 -6.48 -8.65
N GLN A 89 7.59 -6.56 -9.86
CA GLN A 89 7.27 -5.43 -10.73
C GLN A 89 6.26 -4.47 -10.11
N ASP A 90 5.35 -4.97 -9.27
CA ASP A 90 4.34 -4.15 -8.59
C ASP A 90 4.95 -3.18 -7.56
N TYR A 91 6.22 -3.34 -7.20
CA TYR A 91 6.91 -2.58 -6.16
C TYR A 91 8.09 -1.74 -6.69
N LEU A 92 8.35 -1.74 -8.01
CA LEU A 92 9.52 -1.08 -8.59
C LEU A 92 9.58 0.43 -8.31
N ASN A 93 8.44 1.07 -8.13
CA ASN A 93 8.33 2.50 -7.85
C ASN A 93 8.24 2.82 -6.35
N ASP A 94 8.18 1.82 -5.49
CA ASP A 94 8.12 2.01 -4.05
C ASP A 94 9.49 2.43 -3.50
N GLN A 95 9.50 3.38 -2.59
CA GLN A 95 10.71 3.69 -1.81
C GLN A 95 10.91 2.67 -0.68
N ARG A 96 9.82 2.19 -0.12
CA ARG A 96 9.78 1.16 0.92
C ARG A 96 8.76 0.11 0.55
N ILE A 97 9.15 -1.14 0.67
CA ILE A 97 8.27 -2.27 0.37
C ILE A 97 7.70 -2.78 1.70
N PHE A 98 6.38 -2.69 1.87
CA PHE A 98 5.66 -3.13 3.06
C PHE A 98 4.95 -4.46 2.81
N LEU A 99 5.69 -5.54 2.59
CA LEU A 99 5.06 -6.85 2.34
C LEU A 99 4.15 -7.26 3.50
N GLY A 100 4.67 -7.17 4.72
CA GLY A 100 3.96 -7.63 5.91
C GLY A 100 3.82 -9.15 5.99
N THR A 101 3.66 -9.67 7.19
CA THR A 101 3.48 -11.10 7.42
C THR A 101 2.19 -11.41 8.15
N SER A 102 1.75 -10.50 9.01
CA SER A 102 0.50 -10.62 9.77
C SER A 102 -0.70 -10.14 8.96
N ARG A 103 -1.84 -10.78 9.16
CA ARG A 103 -3.12 -10.49 8.51
C ARG A 103 -4.26 -10.50 9.50
N THR A 104 -4.05 -9.85 10.65
CA THR A 104 -5.13 -9.52 11.59
C THR A 104 -6.18 -8.66 10.90
N GLY A 105 -5.75 -7.76 10.02
CA GLY A 105 -6.58 -7.06 9.06
C GLY A 105 -6.37 -7.57 7.61
N PRO A 106 -7.19 -7.13 6.64
CA PRO A 106 -7.06 -7.52 5.24
C PRO A 106 -5.77 -6.99 4.60
N ASP A 107 -5.37 -7.62 3.49
CA ASP A 107 -4.30 -7.10 2.64
C ASP A 107 -4.68 -5.74 2.04
N LEU A 108 -3.72 -4.82 1.98
CA LEU A 108 -3.93 -3.45 1.51
C LEU A 108 -3.28 -3.14 0.15
N SER A 109 -2.63 -4.12 -0.52
CA SER A 109 -1.98 -3.91 -1.83
C SER A 109 -2.88 -3.22 -2.83
N ASN A 110 -4.18 -3.50 -2.77
CA ASN A 110 -5.16 -3.05 -3.73
C ASN A 110 -6.34 -2.31 -3.08
N ILE A 111 -6.11 -1.73 -1.90
CA ILE A 111 -7.19 -1.09 -1.13
C ILE A 111 -7.76 0.13 -1.86
N GLY A 112 -6.95 0.89 -2.60
CA GLY A 112 -7.41 2.05 -3.34
C GLY A 112 -8.34 1.70 -4.52
N ALA A 113 -8.29 0.46 -5.05
CA ALA A 113 -9.24 -0.02 -6.04
C ALA A 113 -10.52 -0.56 -5.37
N ARG A 114 -10.38 -1.32 -4.27
CA ARG A 114 -11.52 -1.91 -3.53
C ARG A 114 -12.34 -0.88 -2.78
N GLN A 115 -11.69 0.13 -2.24
CA GLN A 115 -12.29 1.19 -1.44
C GLN A 115 -11.66 2.54 -1.81
N SER A 116 -12.24 3.21 -2.80
CA SER A 116 -11.76 4.49 -3.30
C SER A 116 -12.29 5.70 -2.51
N SER A 117 -13.28 5.51 -1.65
CA SER A 117 -13.91 6.58 -0.89
C SER A 117 -13.01 7.11 0.23
N ARG A 118 -12.52 8.35 0.11
CA ARG A 118 -11.73 9.01 1.16
C ARG A 118 -12.52 9.15 2.46
N SER A 119 -13.79 9.50 2.37
CA SER A 119 -14.68 9.66 3.51
C SER A 119 -14.82 8.35 4.30
N TRP A 120 -14.93 7.21 3.60
CA TRP A 120 -14.93 5.89 4.24
C TRP A 120 -13.61 5.62 5.00
N HIS A 121 -12.46 5.94 4.39
CA HIS A 121 -11.17 5.78 5.04
C HIS A 121 -11.04 6.64 6.29
N TYR A 122 -11.46 7.90 6.24
CA TYR A 122 -11.45 8.78 7.42
C TYR A 122 -12.32 8.21 8.54
N GLN A 123 -13.53 7.79 8.19
CA GLN A 123 -14.45 7.19 9.17
C GLN A 123 -13.88 5.90 9.77
N HIS A 124 -13.29 5.04 8.92
CA HIS A 124 -12.66 3.79 9.35
C HIS A 124 -11.45 4.03 10.26
N LEU A 125 -10.60 5.01 9.97
CA LEU A 125 -9.46 5.36 10.82
C LEU A 125 -9.92 5.95 12.17
N TYR A 126 -10.96 6.77 12.16
CA TYR A 126 -11.47 7.39 13.39
C TYR A 126 -12.20 6.41 14.31
N ASP A 127 -13.08 5.63 13.74
CA ASP A 127 -13.83 4.57 14.41
C ASP A 127 -14.08 3.38 13.45
N PRO A 128 -13.18 2.38 13.45
CA PRO A 128 -13.28 1.25 12.53
C PRO A 128 -14.62 0.52 12.58
N ARG A 129 -15.20 0.40 13.77
CA ARG A 129 -16.43 -0.36 13.96
C ARG A 129 -17.67 0.33 13.38
N SER A 130 -17.60 1.63 13.19
CA SER A 130 -18.71 2.41 12.59
C SER A 130 -18.99 2.05 11.13
N VAL A 131 -17.95 1.59 10.40
CA VAL A 131 -18.07 1.23 8.97
C VAL A 131 -17.72 -0.24 8.69
N SER A 132 -17.13 -0.92 9.66
CA SER A 132 -16.78 -2.35 9.59
C SER A 132 -17.15 -3.03 10.92
N PRO A 133 -18.42 -3.45 11.11
CA PRO A 133 -18.84 -4.13 12.33
C PRO A 133 -17.95 -5.35 12.63
N GLY A 134 -17.57 -5.51 13.89
CA GLY A 134 -16.67 -6.58 14.31
C GLY A 134 -15.17 -6.32 14.10
N SER A 135 -14.80 -5.17 13.57
CA SER A 135 -13.38 -4.81 13.40
C SER A 135 -12.62 -4.81 14.73
N VAL A 136 -11.44 -5.44 14.73
CA VAL A 136 -10.49 -5.43 15.86
C VAL A 136 -9.42 -4.33 15.70
N MET A 137 -9.45 -3.57 14.60
CA MET A 137 -8.54 -2.45 14.38
C MET A 137 -8.75 -1.39 15.47
N PRO A 138 -7.67 -0.87 16.09
CA PRO A 138 -7.78 0.23 17.04
C PRO A 138 -8.16 1.54 16.33
N PRO A 139 -8.88 2.45 17.00
CA PRO A 139 -9.15 3.77 16.45
C PRO A 139 -7.91 4.67 16.48
N PHE A 140 -7.66 5.41 15.39
CA PHE A 140 -6.57 6.36 15.23
C PHE A 140 -7.08 7.80 15.40
N ARG A 141 -7.79 8.09 16.49
CA ARG A 141 -8.45 9.39 16.72
C ARG A 141 -7.48 10.57 16.77
N PHE A 142 -6.21 10.35 17.11
CA PHE A 142 -5.17 11.37 17.11
C PHE A 142 -4.82 11.92 15.72
N LEU A 143 -5.27 11.25 14.65
CA LEU A 143 -5.20 11.74 13.28
C LEU A 143 -6.32 12.76 12.95
N PHE A 144 -7.15 13.12 13.93
CA PHE A 144 -8.30 13.99 13.75
C PHE A 144 -8.33 15.09 14.81
N GLU A 145 -8.96 16.20 14.45
CA GLU A 145 -9.09 17.39 15.29
C GLU A 145 -10.55 17.76 15.44
N LYS A 146 -10.94 18.15 16.66
CA LYS A 146 -12.22 18.78 16.90
C LYS A 146 -12.06 20.28 16.65
N ARG A 147 -12.81 20.82 15.70
CA ARG A 147 -12.80 22.25 15.35
C ARG A 147 -14.17 22.88 15.54
N PRO A 148 -14.25 24.15 15.98
CA PRO A 148 -15.51 24.89 15.97
C PRO A 148 -16.02 25.01 14.53
N LEU A 149 -17.34 25.00 14.38
CA LEU A 149 -17.97 25.26 13.10
C LEU A 149 -18.05 26.79 12.86
N THR A 150 -17.29 27.22 11.85
CA THR A 150 -17.32 28.62 11.38
C THR A 150 -17.83 28.62 9.93
N GLY A 151 -19.16 28.73 9.78
CA GLY A 151 -19.81 28.66 8.47
C GLY A 151 -20.22 27.26 8.05
N GLN A 152 -19.91 26.86 6.79
CA GLN A 152 -20.23 25.53 6.30
C GLN A 152 -19.27 24.47 6.84
N PRO A 153 -19.73 23.23 7.09
CA PRO A 153 -18.88 22.14 7.49
C PRO A 153 -17.79 21.83 6.46
N ASP A 154 -16.60 21.47 6.95
CA ASP A 154 -15.50 21.03 6.12
C ASP A 154 -15.93 19.84 5.21
N PRO A 155 -15.57 19.85 3.93
CA PRO A 155 -15.90 18.75 3.01
C PRO A 155 -15.45 17.37 3.52
N ASP A 156 -14.30 17.32 4.18
CA ASP A 156 -13.72 16.09 4.74
C ASP A 156 -14.10 15.83 6.22
N ALA A 157 -14.97 16.67 6.81
CA ALA A 157 -15.47 16.42 8.17
C ALA A 157 -16.21 15.09 8.26
N LEU A 158 -15.98 14.36 9.37
CA LEU A 158 -16.62 13.07 9.64
C LEU A 158 -18.13 13.22 9.80
N VAL A 159 -18.84 12.17 9.39
CA VAL A 159 -20.31 12.12 9.50
C VAL A 159 -20.71 11.23 10.68
N PHE A 160 -21.50 11.79 11.59
CA PHE A 160 -22.08 11.07 12.73
C PHE A 160 -23.59 11.16 12.66
N ASN A 161 -24.29 10.03 12.61
CA ASN A 161 -25.76 9.98 12.51
C ASN A 161 -26.32 10.88 11.38
N GLY A 162 -25.63 10.89 10.23
CA GLY A 162 -26.03 11.70 9.06
C GLY A 162 -25.63 13.18 9.13
N SER A 163 -24.97 13.64 10.21
CA SER A 163 -24.53 15.03 10.39
C SER A 163 -23.01 15.14 10.50
N LYS A 164 -22.44 16.19 9.93
CA LYS A 164 -21.03 16.62 10.14
C LYS A 164 -20.84 17.48 11.40
N ILE A 165 -21.92 17.85 12.06
CA ILE A 165 -21.91 18.71 13.24
C ILE A 165 -21.99 17.84 14.49
N VAL A 166 -21.07 18.05 15.42
CA VAL A 166 -20.93 17.29 16.68
C VAL A 166 -20.98 18.26 17.86
N GLY A 167 -21.77 17.93 18.88
CA GLY A 167 -21.81 18.70 20.13
C GLY A 167 -22.26 20.15 19.95
N GLY A 168 -23.24 20.38 19.08
CA GLY A 168 -23.93 21.65 18.88
C GLY A 168 -23.27 22.64 17.91
N ASN A 169 -21.95 22.81 17.93
CA ASN A 169 -21.27 23.73 17.03
C ASN A 169 -19.80 23.36 16.78
N SER A 170 -19.54 22.07 16.61
CA SER A 170 -18.19 21.55 16.33
C SER A 170 -18.23 20.51 15.22
N GLN A 171 -17.10 20.25 14.62
CA GLN A 171 -16.91 19.20 13.63
C GLN A 171 -15.62 18.44 13.94
N ILE A 172 -15.52 17.19 13.50
CA ILE A 172 -14.29 16.39 13.56
C ILE A 172 -13.71 16.34 12.15
N VAL A 173 -12.49 16.82 12.01
CA VAL A 173 -11.81 16.90 10.70
C VAL A 173 -10.49 16.14 10.72
N PRO A 174 -10.10 15.51 9.60
CA PRO A 174 -8.78 14.90 9.49
C PRO A 174 -7.68 15.95 9.56
N ASN A 175 -6.60 15.65 10.27
CA ASN A 175 -5.40 16.48 10.24
C ASN A 175 -4.55 16.17 8.98
N ARG A 176 -3.41 16.86 8.84
CA ARG A 176 -2.52 16.69 7.69
C ARG A 176 -2.05 15.24 7.50
N ASP A 177 -1.79 14.52 8.59
CA ASP A 177 -1.31 13.14 8.54
C ASP A 177 -2.43 12.18 8.13
N ALA A 178 -3.67 12.40 8.54
CA ALA A 178 -4.81 11.64 8.04
C ALA A 178 -5.02 11.85 6.54
N HIS A 179 -4.93 13.09 6.06
CA HIS A 179 -5.01 13.38 4.62
C HIS A 179 -3.93 12.66 3.83
N ALA A 180 -2.69 12.70 4.32
CA ALA A 180 -1.56 12.03 3.70
C ALA A 180 -1.73 10.51 3.70
N LEU A 181 -2.11 9.92 4.85
CA LEU A 181 -2.33 8.48 4.97
C LEU A 181 -3.44 8.00 4.02
N VAL A 182 -4.56 8.70 3.93
CA VAL A 182 -5.65 8.34 3.03
C VAL A 182 -5.24 8.51 1.56
N ALA A 183 -4.45 9.54 1.22
CA ALA A 183 -3.87 9.66 -0.11
C ALA A 183 -2.97 8.47 -0.47
N TYR A 184 -2.14 8.01 0.46
CA TYR A 184 -1.34 6.81 0.29
C TYR A 184 -2.20 5.55 0.12
N LEU A 185 -3.15 5.30 1.01
CA LEU A 185 -4.03 4.13 0.93
C LEU A 185 -4.82 4.08 -0.38
N THR A 186 -5.37 5.21 -0.83
CA THR A 186 -6.12 5.28 -2.09
C THR A 186 -5.23 5.17 -3.34
N SER A 187 -3.92 5.39 -3.21
CA SER A 187 -2.95 5.16 -4.29
C SER A 187 -2.58 3.68 -4.45
N LEU A 188 -2.80 2.83 -3.44
CA LEU A 188 -2.48 1.41 -3.47
C LEU A 188 -3.43 0.64 -4.41
N ARG A 189 -2.98 0.44 -5.63
CA ARG A 189 -3.72 -0.24 -6.72
C ARG A 189 -2.82 -1.25 -7.42
N ARG A 190 -2.17 -2.09 -6.63
CA ARG A 190 -1.32 -3.19 -7.10
C ARG A 190 -2.18 -4.41 -7.42
N ALA A 191 -1.67 -5.32 -8.22
CA ALA A 191 -2.35 -6.58 -8.53
C ALA A 191 -3.77 -6.43 -9.11
N THR A 192 -4.05 -5.29 -9.74
CA THR A 192 -5.19 -5.16 -10.65
C THR A 192 -4.80 -5.73 -12.00
N SER A 193 -5.70 -6.48 -12.64
CA SER A 193 -5.54 -6.82 -14.04
C SER A 193 -5.57 -5.53 -14.86
N PRO A 194 -4.71 -5.37 -15.89
CA PRO A 194 -4.86 -4.25 -16.80
C PRO A 194 -6.28 -4.31 -17.38
N PRO A 195 -6.92 -3.15 -17.69
CA PRO A 195 -8.20 -3.15 -18.36
C PRO A 195 -8.07 -4.02 -19.61
N THR A 196 -8.92 -5.02 -19.72
CA THR A 196 -8.95 -5.93 -20.87
C THR A 196 -9.19 -5.06 -22.10
N THR A 197 -8.13 -4.73 -22.81
CA THR A 197 -8.25 -4.27 -24.18
C THR A 197 -8.96 -5.42 -24.88
N ALA A 198 -10.17 -5.17 -25.33
CA ALA A 198 -10.99 -6.14 -26.02
C ALA A 198 -10.10 -6.87 -27.05
N GLN A 199 -9.73 -8.09 -26.75
CA GLN A 199 -9.10 -8.96 -27.72
C GLN A 199 -10.16 -9.15 -28.80
N ASN A 200 -9.94 -8.48 -29.93
CA ASN A 200 -10.64 -8.79 -31.16
C ASN A 200 -10.46 -10.30 -31.38
N GLN A 201 -11.46 -11.05 -30.98
CA GLN A 201 -11.63 -12.44 -31.44
C GLN A 201 -11.97 -12.35 -32.94
N THR A 202 -10.96 -12.23 -33.76
CA THR A 202 -11.04 -12.72 -35.12
C THR A 202 -10.99 -14.24 -35.04
N ASN A 203 -12.18 -14.84 -34.94
CA ASN A 203 -12.36 -16.25 -35.17
C ASN A 203 -12.20 -16.51 -36.67
N PRO A 204 -11.42 -17.51 -37.10
CA PRO A 204 -11.33 -17.92 -38.52
C PRO A 204 -12.58 -18.58 -39.05
#